data_7ecc04106e66edb9056818730fab439d
#
_entry.id   7ecc04106e66edb9056818730fab439d
#
_cell.length_a   1.000
_cell.length_b   1.000
_cell.length_c   1.000
_cell.angle_alpha   90.00
_cell.angle_beta   90.00
_cell.angle_gamma   90.00
#
_symmetry.space_group_name_H-M   'P 1'
#
loop_
_entity.id
_entity.type
_entity.pdbx_description
1 polymer ?
#
loop_
_entity_poly.entity_id
_entity_poly.type
_entity_poly.pdbx_seq_one_letter_code
_entity_poly.pdbx_strand_id
1 'polypeptide(L)'
;MAISLITGLASAIGYGLSLEVFAFSWAYFALGAGLSLVSRALAPKLDMGTQMGGRSVTTREAAQSRKIVYGRARIGGNIVYLESTGTDNKYLWLVIAVAGHEIDAYESVWFNDKKIWDGGSYVGSWGSYVDIGFYKGDQTTADNSSQRGSASLVSNSSKWTDNHKLLDTAYMVVKLTYDADQFAQGLPNISTVIRGKKVLDPASITAGSFVVGKKYQISAVGNTNFTAIGASANTVGVEFTATGVGSGTGTALLIDWSDNPALCVYDYLRDTKYGLGETVANILTASITTAKGICDEPVDLADDTTQARYTINGVLDTGSSIKNNIEQMLGSMIGRLVYSGGQFEIHAGKYVAPAFTVDESVAVGEITVQTKQSRRSAYNGVK
;
A
#
# COMPACT_ATOMS: atom_id res chain seq x y z
N MET A 1 3.06 29.23 26.31
CA MET A 1 3.24 27.78 26.54
C MET A 1 3.11 26.91 25.30
N ALA A 2 2.35 27.27 24.28
CA ALA A 2 2.23 26.53 23.00
C ALA A 2 3.47 26.61 22.08
N ILE A 3 4.21 27.72 22.10
CA ILE A 3 5.41 27.92 21.26
C ILE A 3 6.59 27.07 21.74
N SER A 4 6.68 26.78 23.03
CA SER A 4 7.75 25.95 23.60
C SER A 4 7.58 24.46 23.28
N LEU A 5 6.35 24.00 23.00
CA LEU A 5 6.08 22.61 22.60
C LEU A 5 6.46 22.34 21.13
N ILE A 6 6.30 23.34 20.26
CA ILE A 6 6.65 23.21 18.82
C ILE A 6 8.16 23.20 18.64
N THR A 7 8.91 24.02 19.40
CA THR A 7 10.38 24.00 19.39
C THR A 7 10.97 22.75 20.03
N GLY A 8 10.30 22.16 21.03
CA GLY A 8 10.69 20.88 21.62
C GLY A 8 10.53 19.70 20.69
N LEU A 9 9.50 19.69 19.84
CA LEU A 9 9.29 18.66 18.83
C LEU A 9 10.32 18.77 17.68
N ALA A 10 10.69 19.98 17.28
CA ALA A 10 11.70 20.21 16.26
C ALA A 10 13.11 19.80 16.67
N SER A 11 13.44 19.88 17.98
CA SER A 11 14.75 19.44 18.48
C SER A 11 14.84 17.93 18.80
N ALA A 12 13.71 17.24 18.96
CA ALA A 12 13.69 15.78 19.12
C ALA A 12 13.80 15.04 17.78
N ILE A 13 13.59 15.71 16.62
CA ILE A 13 13.70 15.18 15.27
C ILE A 13 15.10 15.44 14.66
N GLY A 14 16.05 15.92 15.46
CA GLY A 14 17.42 16.32 15.06
C GLY A 14 18.38 15.20 14.70
N TYR A 15 17.91 14.04 14.27
CA TYR A 15 18.72 12.99 13.62
C TYR A 15 18.25 12.81 12.17
N GLY A 16 18.91 13.56 11.27
CA GLY A 16 19.24 13.25 9.89
C GLY A 16 18.33 12.33 9.07
N LEU A 17 17.01 12.55 9.09
CA LEU A 17 16.13 12.02 8.06
C LEU A 17 15.87 13.16 7.08
N SER A 18 16.19 12.94 5.82
CA SER A 18 15.85 13.88 4.74
C SER A 18 14.33 14.05 4.73
N LEU A 19 13.89 15.18 5.25
CA LEU A 19 12.47 15.54 5.46
C LEU A 19 11.72 15.79 4.14
N GLU A 20 12.39 15.74 3.00
CA GLU A 20 11.89 16.32 1.76
C GLU A 20 10.79 15.53 1.06
N VAL A 21 10.66 14.23 1.30
CA VAL A 21 9.63 13.40 0.66
C VAL A 21 8.47 13.05 1.61
N PHE A 22 8.72 13.05 2.91
CA PHE A 22 7.68 12.74 3.91
C PHE A 22 6.89 13.96 4.41
N ALA A 23 7.47 15.15 4.32
CA ALA A 23 6.91 16.35 4.96
C ALA A 23 5.65 16.87 4.27
N PHE A 24 5.51 16.71 2.96
CA PHE A 24 4.43 17.39 2.23
C PHE A 24 3.06 16.70 2.38
N SER A 25 3.01 15.38 2.46
CA SER A 25 1.76 14.62 2.63
C SER A 25 1.28 14.59 4.09
N TRP A 26 2.19 14.63 5.06
CA TRP A 26 1.89 14.49 6.49
C TRP A 26 1.84 15.80 7.27
N ALA A 27 2.52 16.87 6.82
CA ALA A 27 2.51 18.18 7.50
C ALA A 27 1.13 18.84 7.41
N TYR A 28 0.41 18.69 6.30
CA TYR A 28 -0.96 19.19 6.18
C TYR A 28 -1.97 18.35 6.97
N PHE A 29 -1.74 17.07 7.11
CA PHE A 29 -2.54 16.21 7.99
C PHE A 29 -2.32 16.56 9.47
N ALA A 30 -1.07 16.84 9.86
CA ALA A 30 -0.75 17.29 11.22
C ALA A 30 -1.33 18.67 11.53
N LEU A 31 -1.46 19.57 10.55
CA LEU A 31 -2.05 20.91 10.73
C LEU A 31 -3.59 20.89 10.73
N GLY A 32 -4.22 20.06 9.90
CA GLY A 32 -5.68 19.92 9.87
C GLY A 32 -6.26 19.07 11.01
N ALA A 33 -5.55 18.03 11.42
CA ALA A 33 -5.92 17.17 12.54
C ALA A 33 -5.32 17.63 13.89
N GLY A 34 -4.30 18.46 13.86
CA GLY A 34 -3.52 18.88 15.03
C GLY A 34 -4.32 19.70 16.05
N LEU A 35 -5.38 20.38 15.64
CA LEU A 35 -6.26 21.11 16.57
C LEU A 35 -7.24 20.21 17.34
N SER A 36 -7.53 19.00 16.83
CA SER A 36 -8.33 18.00 17.53
C SER A 36 -7.47 17.01 18.35
N LEU A 37 -6.15 16.93 18.07
CA LEU A 37 -5.23 15.99 18.74
C LEU A 37 -4.59 16.58 20.01
N VAL A 38 -4.49 17.90 20.13
CA VAL A 38 -4.00 18.53 21.38
C VAL A 38 -4.95 18.28 22.57
N SER A 39 -6.25 18.12 22.31
CA SER A 39 -7.21 17.71 23.34
C SER A 39 -7.17 16.19 23.64
N ARG A 40 -6.59 15.37 22.75
CA ARG A 40 -6.40 13.92 22.96
C ARG A 40 -5.03 13.55 23.55
N ALA A 41 -4.05 14.44 23.53
CA ALA A 41 -2.74 14.21 24.18
C ALA A 41 -2.82 14.12 25.71
N LEU A 42 -3.98 14.42 26.29
CA LEU A 42 -4.27 14.28 27.73
C LEU A 42 -5.17 13.07 28.03
N ALA A 43 -5.57 12.29 27.04
CA ALA A 43 -6.28 11.04 27.25
C ALA A 43 -5.29 9.86 27.34
N PRO A 44 -5.53 8.85 28.20
CA PRO A 44 -4.60 7.76 28.40
C PRO A 44 -4.42 6.98 27.11
N LYS A 45 -3.16 6.85 26.71
CA LYS A 45 -2.57 5.98 25.67
C LYS A 45 -3.55 5.13 24.87
N LEU A 46 -4.09 5.69 23.82
CA LEU A 46 -4.35 4.93 22.61
C LEU A 46 -3.02 4.83 21.87
N ASP A 47 -2.54 3.62 21.70
CA ASP A 47 -1.34 3.30 20.92
C ASP A 47 -1.57 3.66 19.44
N MET A 48 -1.39 4.94 19.11
CA MET A 48 -1.51 5.47 17.73
C MET A 48 -0.17 5.47 17.02
N GLY A 49 0.80 4.78 17.55
CA GLY A 49 2.11 4.65 16.95
C GLY A 49 2.19 3.47 16.03
N THR A 50 1.51 3.46 14.88
CA THR A 50 1.94 2.53 13.83
C THR A 50 1.07 2.53 12.58
N GLN A 51 0.47 3.61 12.18
CA GLN A 51 -0.72 3.41 11.37
C GLN A 51 -0.56 3.62 9.88
N MET A 52 0.49 3.85 9.29
CA MET A 52 0.84 3.74 7.86
C MET A 52 2.35 3.82 7.62
N GLY A 53 3.15 3.90 8.68
CA GLY A 53 4.58 3.68 8.58
C GLY A 53 4.85 2.18 8.50
N GLY A 54 5.35 1.69 7.36
CA GLY A 54 5.80 0.32 7.29
C GLY A 54 6.77 0.05 8.44
N ARG A 55 6.48 -0.95 9.29
CA ARG A 55 7.44 -1.39 10.29
C ARG A 55 8.66 -1.92 9.55
N SER A 56 9.72 -1.14 9.52
CA SER A 56 10.99 -1.57 8.91
C SER A 56 11.75 -2.59 9.78
N VAL A 57 11.14 -3.07 10.86
CA VAL A 57 11.74 -4.03 11.78
C VAL A 57 11.23 -5.43 11.48
N THR A 58 12.17 -6.36 11.28
CA THR A 58 11.87 -7.80 11.19
C THR A 58 11.52 -8.33 12.57
N THR A 59 10.40 -9.02 12.68
CA THR A 59 9.93 -9.64 13.93
C THR A 59 9.97 -11.15 13.83
N ARG A 60 9.88 -11.83 14.97
CA ARG A 60 9.68 -13.28 15.05
C ARG A 60 8.56 -13.54 16.05
N GLU A 61 7.35 -13.61 15.55
CA GLU A 61 6.15 -13.84 16.35
C GLU A 61 5.35 -15.01 15.77
N ALA A 62 4.87 -15.90 16.63
CA ALA A 62 4.12 -17.09 16.21
C ALA A 62 2.72 -16.73 15.64
N ALA A 63 2.14 -15.62 16.09
CA ALA A 63 0.82 -15.15 15.68
C ALA A 63 0.85 -13.64 15.40
N GLN A 64 1.42 -13.27 14.26
CA GLN A 64 1.41 -11.88 13.81
C GLN A 64 0.29 -11.64 12.81
N SER A 65 -0.40 -10.49 12.92
CA SER A 65 -1.36 -10.04 11.94
C SER A 65 -0.71 -9.88 10.56
N ARG A 66 -1.44 -10.22 9.51
CA ARG A 66 -0.95 -10.07 8.14
C ARG A 66 -0.90 -8.60 7.75
N LYS A 67 0.03 -8.27 6.89
CA LYS A 67 0.20 -6.91 6.36
C LYS A 67 -0.36 -6.86 4.95
N ILE A 68 -1.06 -5.76 4.64
CA ILE A 68 -1.54 -5.43 3.29
C ILE A 68 -0.80 -4.16 2.89
N VAL A 69 -0.14 -4.19 1.74
CA VAL A 69 0.66 -3.06 1.26
C VAL A 69 0.03 -2.48 0.02
N TYR A 70 -0.30 -1.19 0.06
CA TYR A 70 -0.72 -0.40 -1.09
C TYR A 70 0.35 0.62 -1.46
N GLY A 71 0.48 0.86 -2.76
CA GLY A 71 1.55 1.70 -3.27
C GLY A 71 2.93 1.10 -3.00
N ARG A 72 3.87 1.92 -2.55
CA ARG A 72 5.27 1.58 -2.31
C ARG A 72 5.63 1.75 -0.85
N ALA A 73 6.14 0.71 -0.19
CA ALA A 73 6.51 0.80 1.22
C ALA A 73 7.77 0.02 1.55
N ARG A 74 8.55 0.53 2.52
CA ARG A 74 9.63 -0.22 3.16
C ARG A 74 9.05 -0.96 4.36
N ILE A 75 9.19 -2.28 4.36
CA ILE A 75 8.63 -3.15 5.39
C ILE A 75 9.66 -4.18 5.86
N GLY A 76 9.71 -4.41 7.17
CA GLY A 76 10.28 -5.62 7.75
C GLY A 76 9.22 -6.70 7.73
N GLY A 77 9.61 -7.96 7.60
CA GLY A 77 8.69 -9.08 7.62
C GLY A 77 8.67 -9.81 8.95
N ASN A 78 7.88 -10.88 9.01
CA ASN A 78 7.91 -11.82 10.11
C ASN A 78 8.75 -13.04 9.73
N ILE A 79 9.75 -13.41 10.55
CA ILE A 79 10.54 -14.62 10.37
C ILE A 79 9.66 -15.81 10.74
N VAL A 80 9.21 -16.54 9.72
CA VAL A 80 8.35 -17.72 9.88
C VAL A 80 9.13 -19.03 9.95
N TYR A 81 10.38 -19.02 9.48
CA TYR A 81 11.29 -20.16 9.54
C TYR A 81 12.74 -19.70 9.68
N LEU A 82 13.52 -20.47 10.44
CA LEU A 82 14.94 -20.23 10.64
C LEU A 82 15.65 -21.60 10.81
N GLU A 83 16.72 -21.80 10.04
CA GLU A 83 17.56 -23.01 10.10
C GLU A 83 19.01 -22.65 9.82
N SER A 84 19.94 -23.33 10.52
CA SER A 84 21.36 -23.30 10.18
C SER A 84 21.77 -24.60 9.49
N THR A 85 22.60 -24.49 8.46
CA THR A 85 23.11 -25.62 7.67
C THR A 85 24.58 -25.46 7.32
N GLY A 86 25.15 -26.50 6.74
CA GLY A 86 26.58 -26.54 6.35
C GLY A 86 27.49 -26.93 7.52
N THR A 87 28.77 -27.19 7.19
CA THR A 87 29.79 -27.49 8.20
C THR A 87 29.95 -26.29 9.13
N ASP A 88 29.97 -26.55 10.44
CA ASP A 88 30.09 -25.52 11.49
C ASP A 88 28.97 -24.46 11.45
N ASN A 89 27.76 -24.82 10.97
CA ASN A 89 26.64 -23.90 10.82
C ASN A 89 26.95 -22.68 9.96
N LYS A 90 27.72 -22.85 8.92
CA LYS A 90 28.19 -21.77 8.02
C LYS A 90 27.07 -20.95 7.40
N TYR A 91 25.91 -21.54 7.16
CA TYR A 91 24.79 -20.88 6.50
C TYR A 91 23.60 -20.73 7.45
N LEU A 92 23.04 -19.53 7.53
CA LEU A 92 21.79 -19.25 8.21
C LEU A 92 20.70 -18.95 7.18
N TRP A 93 19.63 -19.71 7.23
CA TRP A 93 18.47 -19.54 6.36
C TRP A 93 17.32 -18.92 7.13
N LEU A 94 16.70 -17.92 6.53
CA LEU A 94 15.56 -17.20 7.05
C LEU A 94 14.46 -17.19 6.00
N VAL A 95 13.22 -17.54 6.38
CA VAL A 95 12.04 -17.25 5.58
C VAL A 95 11.30 -16.11 6.23
N ILE A 96 11.15 -15.02 5.50
CA ILE A 96 10.57 -13.77 5.99
C ILE A 96 9.30 -13.48 5.21
N ALA A 97 8.15 -13.64 5.86
CA ALA A 97 6.86 -13.28 5.29
C ALA A 97 6.70 -11.75 5.31
N VAL A 98 6.43 -11.16 4.16
CA VAL A 98 6.41 -9.71 3.95
C VAL A 98 4.99 -9.16 3.86
N ALA A 99 4.15 -9.75 3.00
CA ALA A 99 2.76 -9.34 2.83
C ALA A 99 1.82 -10.55 2.70
N GLY A 100 0.59 -10.40 3.17
CA GLY A 100 -0.44 -11.44 3.12
C GLY A 100 -1.20 -11.53 1.79
N HIS A 101 -0.62 -11.05 0.72
CA HIS A 101 -1.18 -11.00 -0.64
C HIS A 101 -0.08 -11.00 -1.70
N GLU A 102 -0.47 -11.16 -2.97
CA GLU A 102 0.42 -10.95 -4.11
C GLU A 102 0.87 -9.49 -4.18
N ILE A 103 2.18 -9.27 -4.37
CA ILE A 103 2.78 -7.96 -4.60
C ILE A 103 3.27 -7.82 -6.05
N ASP A 104 3.40 -6.59 -6.51
CA ASP A 104 3.89 -6.34 -7.87
C ASP A 104 5.40 -6.62 -7.99
N ALA A 105 6.22 -6.05 -7.12
CA ALA A 105 7.67 -6.22 -7.18
C ALA A 105 8.39 -6.00 -5.84
N TYR A 106 9.56 -6.63 -5.71
CA TYR A 106 10.60 -6.22 -4.78
C TYR A 106 11.51 -5.20 -5.46
N GLU A 107 11.81 -4.08 -4.80
CA GLU A 107 12.65 -3.04 -5.35
C GLU A 107 14.04 -2.98 -4.71
N SER A 108 14.13 -3.13 -3.39
CA SER A 108 15.41 -3.15 -2.69
C SER A 108 15.33 -3.91 -1.37
N VAL A 109 16.47 -4.41 -0.90
CA VAL A 109 16.62 -5.05 0.41
C VAL A 109 17.69 -4.32 1.21
N TRP A 110 17.42 -4.16 2.51
CA TRP A 110 18.23 -3.40 3.43
C TRP A 110 18.58 -4.22 4.67
N PHE A 111 19.82 -4.13 5.09
CA PHE A 111 20.30 -4.62 6.38
C PHE A 111 20.55 -3.42 7.27
N ASN A 112 19.77 -3.28 8.34
CA ASN A 112 19.69 -2.04 9.10
C ASN A 112 19.45 -0.86 8.13
N ASP A 113 20.39 0.07 7.99
CA ASP A 113 20.28 1.23 7.10
C ASP A 113 21.13 1.11 5.83
N LYS A 114 21.74 -0.05 5.58
CA LYS A 114 22.55 -0.29 4.38
C LYS A 114 21.72 -1.03 3.33
N LYS A 115 21.59 -0.46 2.14
CA LYS A 115 21.02 -1.15 0.98
C LYS A 115 21.99 -2.23 0.54
N ILE A 116 21.54 -3.49 0.48
CA ILE A 116 22.34 -4.65 0.11
C ILE A 116 21.99 -5.22 -1.27
N TRP A 117 20.76 -4.96 -1.72
CA TRP A 117 20.26 -5.38 -3.02
C TRP A 117 19.37 -4.29 -3.60
N ASP A 118 19.44 -4.05 -4.93
CA ASP A 118 18.73 -2.99 -5.63
C ASP A 118 18.31 -3.46 -7.02
N GLY A 119 17.02 -3.64 -7.22
CA GLY A 119 16.38 -3.89 -8.52
C GLY A 119 16.93 -5.05 -9.36
N GLY A 120 17.60 -6.04 -8.77
CA GLY A 120 18.17 -7.20 -9.49
C GLY A 120 19.64 -7.46 -9.23
N SER A 121 20.34 -6.55 -8.55
CA SER A 121 21.79 -6.68 -8.29
C SER A 121 22.13 -6.44 -6.82
N TYR A 122 23.13 -7.17 -6.31
CA TYR A 122 23.70 -6.88 -5.00
C TYR A 122 24.57 -5.63 -5.04
N VAL A 123 24.50 -4.84 -3.98
CA VAL A 123 25.29 -3.61 -3.83
C VAL A 123 26.65 -3.98 -3.22
N GLY A 124 27.74 -3.58 -3.89
CA GLY A 124 29.11 -3.87 -3.39
C GLY A 124 29.39 -5.38 -3.27
N SER A 125 30.02 -5.79 -2.19
CA SER A 125 30.41 -7.19 -1.94
C SER A 125 29.31 -8.08 -1.32
N TRP A 126 28.09 -7.57 -1.10
CA TRP A 126 27.06 -8.31 -0.39
C TRP A 126 26.68 -9.64 -1.04
N GLY A 127 26.76 -9.76 -2.36
CA GLY A 127 26.50 -11.01 -3.07
C GLY A 127 27.41 -12.17 -2.69
N SER A 128 28.55 -11.93 -2.00
CA SER A 128 29.42 -12.98 -1.47
C SER A 128 28.92 -13.56 -0.14
N TYR A 129 28.09 -12.81 0.58
CA TYR A 129 27.63 -13.14 1.94
C TYR A 129 26.14 -13.40 2.04
N VAL A 130 25.38 -12.91 1.07
CA VAL A 130 23.91 -12.96 1.08
C VAL A 130 23.41 -13.50 -0.23
N ASP A 131 22.44 -14.40 -0.15
CA ASP A 131 21.68 -14.87 -1.30
C ASP A 131 20.19 -14.80 -0.99
N ILE A 132 19.37 -14.26 -1.90
CA ILE A 132 17.95 -13.97 -1.65
C ILE A 132 17.09 -14.60 -2.75
N GLY A 133 16.09 -15.39 -2.33
CA GLY A 133 14.99 -15.83 -3.18
C GLY A 133 13.76 -14.98 -2.92
N PHE A 134 13.15 -14.45 -3.97
CA PHE A 134 11.98 -13.58 -3.91
C PHE A 134 10.71 -14.31 -4.40
N TYR A 135 9.66 -14.26 -3.59
CA TYR A 135 8.36 -14.87 -3.86
C TYR A 135 7.28 -13.82 -3.69
N LYS A 136 6.55 -13.52 -4.77
CA LYS A 136 5.63 -12.37 -4.80
C LYS A 136 4.22 -12.66 -4.26
N GLY A 137 3.91 -13.89 -3.89
CA GLY A 137 2.56 -14.31 -3.51
C GLY A 137 1.79 -14.97 -4.66
N ASP A 138 2.37 -15.03 -5.84
CA ASP A 138 1.83 -15.66 -7.05
C ASP A 138 2.26 -17.14 -7.23
N GLN A 139 3.05 -17.66 -6.29
CA GLN A 139 3.55 -19.03 -6.34
C GLN A 139 2.45 -20.06 -6.11
N THR A 140 2.43 -21.09 -6.93
CA THR A 140 1.53 -22.25 -6.83
C THR A 140 2.22 -23.47 -6.23
N THR A 141 3.54 -23.50 -6.26
CA THR A 141 4.41 -24.53 -5.70
C THR A 141 5.50 -23.88 -4.84
N ALA A 142 6.07 -24.64 -3.91
CA ALA A 142 7.28 -24.20 -3.23
C ALA A 142 8.39 -23.97 -4.26
N ASP A 143 9.23 -22.99 -4.00
CA ASP A 143 10.36 -22.68 -4.87
C ASP A 143 10.02 -22.21 -6.30
N ASN A 144 8.76 -21.90 -6.59
CA ASN A 144 8.30 -21.39 -7.86
C ASN A 144 7.71 -20.00 -7.72
N SER A 145 8.41 -18.99 -8.19
CA SER A 145 8.00 -17.59 -8.19
C SER A 145 8.43 -16.88 -9.46
N SER A 146 7.65 -15.91 -9.89
CA SER A 146 7.95 -15.06 -11.04
C SER A 146 9.12 -14.10 -10.80
N GLN A 147 9.54 -13.90 -9.56
CA GLN A 147 10.67 -13.05 -9.19
C GLN A 147 11.57 -13.76 -8.18
N ARG A 148 12.11 -14.87 -8.59
CA ARG A 148 12.99 -15.69 -7.76
C ARG A 148 14.45 -15.30 -7.95
N GLY A 149 15.20 -15.21 -6.85
CA GLY A 149 16.66 -15.16 -6.84
C GLY A 149 17.27 -16.56 -6.79
N SER A 150 18.53 -16.67 -6.38
CA SER A 150 19.26 -17.93 -6.33
C SER A 150 19.03 -18.74 -5.05
N ALA A 151 18.52 -18.14 -3.97
CA ALA A 151 18.30 -18.85 -2.72
C ALA A 151 17.07 -19.77 -2.81
N SER A 152 17.30 -21.07 -2.76
CA SER A 152 16.29 -22.11 -2.72
C SER A 152 16.46 -22.92 -1.45
N LEU A 153 15.45 -22.86 -0.56
CA LEU A 153 15.48 -23.57 0.69
C LEU A 153 15.05 -25.03 0.53
N VAL A 154 14.14 -25.34 -0.38
CA VAL A 154 13.69 -26.72 -0.66
C VAL A 154 14.87 -27.62 -1.02
N SER A 155 15.79 -27.14 -1.83
CA SER A 155 16.98 -27.90 -2.25
C SER A 155 18.08 -27.96 -1.19
N ASN A 156 17.99 -27.17 -0.11
CA ASN A 156 19.07 -27.01 0.88
C ASN A 156 18.65 -27.34 2.33
N SER A 157 17.40 -27.71 2.54
CA SER A 157 16.86 -28.11 3.86
C SER A 157 16.14 -29.44 3.76
N SER A 158 16.28 -30.27 4.79
CA SER A 158 15.47 -31.49 4.91
C SER A 158 14.09 -31.24 5.56
N LYS A 159 13.89 -30.07 6.14
CA LYS A 159 12.67 -29.70 6.88
C LYS A 159 11.73 -28.82 6.07
N TRP A 160 12.28 -27.99 5.19
CA TRP A 160 11.49 -27.17 4.27
C TRP A 160 11.27 -27.94 2.96
N THR A 161 10.06 -28.35 2.71
CA THR A 161 9.68 -29.24 1.61
C THR A 161 8.75 -28.54 0.62
N ASP A 162 8.40 -29.19 -0.48
CA ASP A 162 7.43 -28.72 -1.47
C ASP A 162 6.03 -28.40 -0.91
N ASN A 163 5.76 -28.82 0.32
CA ASN A 163 4.50 -28.49 1.01
C ASN A 163 4.50 -27.08 1.64
N HIS A 164 5.66 -26.47 1.81
CA HIS A 164 5.81 -25.12 2.39
C HIS A 164 5.67 -24.03 1.32
N LYS A 165 4.49 -23.95 0.72
CA LYS A 165 4.24 -23.09 -0.45
C LYS A 165 3.99 -21.62 -0.10
N LEU A 166 3.48 -21.34 1.10
CA LEU A 166 3.07 -19.98 1.53
C LEU A 166 2.20 -19.29 0.47
N LEU A 167 1.15 -19.98 0.00
CA LEU A 167 0.25 -19.46 -1.04
C LEU A 167 -0.32 -18.10 -0.62
N ASP A 168 -0.56 -17.22 -1.61
CA ASP A 168 -1.06 -15.86 -1.42
C ASP A 168 -0.26 -15.03 -0.40
N THR A 169 1.02 -15.34 -0.22
CA THR A 169 1.88 -14.64 0.73
C THR A 169 3.18 -14.26 0.04
N ALA A 170 3.47 -12.97 0.00
CA ALA A 170 4.78 -12.51 -0.46
C ALA A 170 5.82 -12.73 0.64
N TYR A 171 6.91 -13.41 0.30
CA TYR A 171 7.99 -13.72 1.24
C TYR A 171 9.36 -13.74 0.57
N MET A 172 10.39 -13.64 1.38
CA MET A 172 11.78 -13.79 0.96
C MET A 172 12.40 -15.01 1.66
N VAL A 173 13.22 -15.75 0.93
CA VAL A 173 14.18 -16.69 1.50
C VAL A 173 15.54 -16.01 1.50
N VAL A 174 16.11 -15.78 2.67
CA VAL A 174 17.41 -15.13 2.83
C VAL A 174 18.40 -16.13 3.38
N LYS A 175 19.46 -16.39 2.62
CA LYS A 175 20.61 -17.19 3.05
C LYS A 175 21.76 -16.25 3.41
N LEU A 176 22.23 -16.35 4.63
CA LEU A 176 23.41 -15.63 5.11
C LEU A 176 24.57 -16.61 5.21
N THR A 177 25.72 -16.25 4.62
CA THR A 177 26.99 -16.97 4.80
C THR A 177 27.75 -16.30 5.94
N TYR A 178 28.05 -17.04 6.99
CA TYR A 178 28.75 -16.50 8.16
C TYR A 178 30.09 -15.89 7.78
N ASP A 179 30.28 -14.67 8.23
CA ASP A 179 31.54 -13.92 8.16
C ASP A 179 31.63 -13.05 9.41
N ALA A 180 32.73 -13.16 10.14
CA ALA A 180 32.87 -12.50 11.45
C ALA A 180 32.93 -10.97 11.35
N ASP A 181 33.47 -10.45 10.25
CA ASP A 181 33.60 -9.00 10.05
C ASP A 181 32.27 -8.39 9.60
N GLN A 182 31.55 -9.06 8.69
CA GLN A 182 30.28 -8.58 8.16
C GLN A 182 29.13 -8.67 9.17
N PHE A 183 29.14 -9.71 10.01
CA PHE A 183 28.09 -9.97 11.01
C PHE A 183 28.57 -9.84 12.46
N ALA A 184 29.60 -9.02 12.70
CA ALA A 184 30.16 -8.77 14.03
C ALA A 184 29.13 -8.33 15.08
N GLN A 185 28.04 -7.69 14.66
CA GLN A 185 26.93 -7.22 15.52
C GLN A 185 25.76 -8.22 15.59
N GLY A 186 25.90 -9.41 15.04
CA GLY A 186 24.87 -10.43 14.97
C GLY A 186 23.94 -10.28 13.76
N LEU A 187 22.73 -10.86 13.86
CA LEU A 187 21.74 -10.83 12.78
C LEU A 187 21.23 -9.39 12.54
N PRO A 188 21.39 -8.84 11.32
CA PRO A 188 20.90 -7.51 11.01
C PRO A 188 19.36 -7.48 10.96
N ASN A 189 18.80 -6.30 11.16
CA ASN A 189 17.39 -6.06 10.86
C ASN A 189 17.20 -6.04 9.34
N ILE A 190 16.40 -6.97 8.80
CA ILE A 190 16.17 -7.15 7.37
C ILE A 190 14.86 -6.47 6.97
N SER A 191 14.93 -5.50 6.06
CA SER A 191 13.74 -4.84 5.51
C SER A 191 13.82 -4.76 3.99
N THR A 192 12.66 -4.67 3.35
CA THR A 192 12.57 -4.60 1.90
C THR A 192 11.63 -3.47 1.48
N VAL A 193 11.96 -2.79 0.38
CA VAL A 193 11.03 -1.89 -0.30
C VAL A 193 10.31 -2.69 -1.37
N ILE A 194 9.00 -2.64 -1.33
CA ILE A 194 8.13 -3.35 -2.28
C ILE A 194 7.14 -2.40 -2.94
N ARG A 195 6.74 -2.73 -4.16
CA ARG A 195 5.49 -2.28 -4.75
C ARG A 195 4.41 -3.28 -4.36
N GLY A 196 3.38 -2.78 -3.68
CA GLY A 196 2.35 -3.57 -3.03
C GLY A 196 1.36 -4.21 -3.98
N LYS A 197 0.10 -4.26 -3.55
CA LYS A 197 -1.00 -4.95 -4.24
C LYS A 197 -1.30 -4.32 -5.61
N LYS A 198 -1.56 -5.18 -6.61
CA LYS A 198 -2.18 -4.77 -7.88
C LYS A 198 -3.67 -4.57 -7.64
N VAL A 199 -4.21 -3.48 -8.15
CA VAL A 199 -5.61 -3.09 -7.95
C VAL A 199 -6.37 -3.00 -9.28
N LEU A 200 -7.66 -3.22 -9.22
CA LEU A 200 -8.53 -3.12 -10.39
C LEU A 200 -8.93 -1.66 -10.63
N ASP A 201 -8.71 -1.17 -11.86
CA ASP A 201 -9.26 0.10 -12.34
C ASP A 201 -10.67 -0.14 -12.90
N PRO A 202 -11.73 0.51 -12.39
CA PRO A 202 -13.08 0.35 -12.92
C PRO A 202 -13.29 0.99 -14.30
N ALA A 203 -12.30 1.74 -14.82
CA ALA A 203 -12.38 2.30 -16.16
C ALA A 203 -12.22 1.20 -17.22
N SER A 204 -13.25 1.04 -18.06
CA SER A 204 -13.24 0.03 -19.12
C SER A 204 -12.32 0.40 -20.27
N ILE A 205 -11.51 -0.57 -20.69
CA ILE A 205 -10.62 -0.50 -21.86
C ILE A 205 -11.20 -1.39 -22.95
N THR A 206 -11.37 -0.86 -24.15
CA THR A 206 -11.91 -1.61 -25.30
C THR A 206 -10.82 -2.42 -26.00
N ALA A 207 -11.18 -3.58 -26.53
CA ALA A 207 -10.31 -4.40 -27.38
C ALA A 207 -9.72 -3.56 -28.53
N GLY A 208 -8.45 -3.79 -28.84
CA GLY A 208 -7.62 -2.94 -29.71
C GLY A 208 -6.70 -1.99 -28.93
N SER A 209 -6.98 -1.76 -27.62
CA SER A 209 -6.18 -0.90 -26.74
C SER A 209 -5.54 -1.66 -25.57
N PHE A 210 -5.60 -2.98 -25.54
CA PHE A 210 -4.94 -3.75 -24.49
C PHE A 210 -3.42 -3.69 -24.65
N VAL A 211 -2.71 -3.55 -23.55
CA VAL A 211 -1.25 -3.56 -23.52
C VAL A 211 -0.77 -4.98 -23.26
N VAL A 212 0.06 -5.51 -24.14
CA VAL A 212 0.63 -6.86 -24.01
C VAL A 212 1.43 -6.98 -22.71
N GLY A 213 1.23 -8.07 -21.98
CA GLY A 213 1.88 -8.33 -20.70
C GLY A 213 1.15 -7.75 -19.49
N LYS A 214 0.14 -6.89 -19.67
CA LYS A 214 -0.71 -6.39 -18.58
C LYS A 214 -1.85 -7.36 -18.27
N LYS A 215 -2.27 -7.38 -17.00
CA LYS A 215 -3.37 -8.23 -16.52
C LYS A 215 -4.69 -7.47 -16.60
N TYR A 216 -5.73 -8.14 -17.05
CA TYR A 216 -7.07 -7.59 -17.22
C TYR A 216 -8.13 -8.54 -16.69
N GLN A 217 -9.32 -7.99 -16.36
CA GLN A 217 -10.53 -8.75 -16.08
C GLN A 217 -11.59 -8.39 -17.12
N ILE A 218 -12.16 -9.38 -17.81
CA ILE A 218 -13.21 -9.15 -18.83
C ILE A 218 -14.42 -8.50 -18.16
N SER A 219 -14.84 -7.33 -18.65
CA SER A 219 -16.04 -6.61 -18.20
C SER A 219 -17.23 -6.76 -19.13
N ALA A 220 -16.98 -6.89 -20.45
CA ALA A 220 -17.98 -7.24 -21.44
C ALA A 220 -17.33 -8.01 -22.59
N VAL A 221 -17.97 -9.09 -23.04
CA VAL A 221 -17.41 -9.94 -24.10
C VAL A 221 -17.55 -9.29 -25.48
N GLY A 222 -18.70 -8.68 -25.77
CA GLY A 222 -18.99 -8.14 -27.09
C GLY A 222 -18.79 -9.22 -28.19
N ASN A 223 -18.11 -8.83 -29.26
CA ASN A 223 -17.67 -9.75 -30.32
C ASN A 223 -16.16 -10.04 -30.27
N THR A 224 -15.50 -9.78 -29.17
CA THR A 224 -14.06 -10.00 -28.97
C THR A 224 -13.79 -11.44 -28.60
N ASN A 225 -12.78 -12.04 -29.23
CA ASN A 225 -12.27 -13.34 -28.84
C ASN A 225 -11.11 -13.19 -27.85
N PHE A 226 -11.44 -13.16 -26.56
CA PHE A 226 -10.45 -13.02 -25.49
C PHE A 226 -9.56 -14.25 -25.34
N THR A 227 -10.02 -15.45 -25.74
CA THR A 227 -9.18 -16.65 -25.68
C THR A 227 -8.01 -16.58 -26.66
N ALA A 228 -8.15 -15.86 -27.76
CA ALA A 228 -7.06 -15.63 -28.70
C ALA A 228 -5.97 -14.68 -28.18
N ILE A 229 -6.26 -13.97 -27.09
CA ILE A 229 -5.34 -12.99 -26.46
C ILE A 229 -5.00 -13.32 -25.02
N GLY A 230 -5.12 -14.59 -24.62
CA GLY A 230 -4.60 -15.08 -23.35
C GLY A 230 -5.63 -15.42 -22.27
N ALA A 231 -6.94 -15.20 -22.51
CA ALA A 231 -7.97 -15.59 -21.55
C ALA A 231 -8.24 -17.10 -21.60
N SER A 232 -8.61 -17.69 -20.47
CA SER A 232 -9.03 -19.09 -20.40
C SER A 232 -10.43 -19.35 -20.97
N ALA A 233 -11.29 -18.30 -20.99
CA ALA A 233 -12.64 -18.34 -21.54
C ALA A 233 -13.12 -16.93 -21.95
N ASN A 234 -14.07 -16.89 -22.90
CA ASN A 234 -14.78 -15.66 -23.27
C ASN A 234 -15.96 -15.40 -22.31
N THR A 235 -15.68 -15.10 -21.04
CA THR A 235 -16.70 -14.93 -20.01
C THR A 235 -16.37 -13.71 -19.16
N VAL A 236 -17.37 -12.90 -18.82
CA VAL A 236 -17.20 -11.75 -17.92
C VAL A 236 -16.65 -12.21 -16.55
N GLY A 237 -15.71 -11.46 -15.99
CA GLY A 237 -15.05 -11.76 -14.75
C GLY A 237 -13.77 -12.62 -14.88
N VAL A 238 -13.54 -13.25 -16.05
CA VAL A 238 -12.29 -13.99 -16.28
C VAL A 238 -11.11 -13.04 -16.33
N GLU A 239 -10.09 -13.33 -15.55
CA GLU A 239 -8.81 -12.62 -15.55
C GLU A 239 -7.86 -13.25 -16.58
N PHE A 240 -7.09 -12.41 -17.26
CA PHE A 240 -6.09 -12.85 -18.24
C PHE A 240 -4.93 -11.87 -18.33
N THR A 241 -3.76 -12.37 -18.71
CA THR A 241 -2.64 -11.53 -19.12
C THR A 241 -2.68 -11.40 -20.63
N ALA A 242 -2.78 -10.16 -21.14
CA ALA A 242 -2.93 -9.92 -22.56
C ALA A 242 -1.67 -10.36 -23.33
N THR A 243 -1.85 -11.24 -24.31
CA THR A 243 -0.83 -11.65 -25.28
C THR A 243 -0.95 -10.91 -26.61
N GLY A 244 -1.98 -10.08 -26.77
CA GLY A 244 -2.25 -9.25 -27.95
C GLY A 244 -3.19 -8.09 -27.59
N VAL A 245 -3.28 -7.10 -28.48
CA VAL A 245 -4.11 -5.90 -28.27
C VAL A 245 -5.62 -6.18 -28.36
N GLY A 246 -6.00 -7.33 -28.89
CA GLY A 246 -7.39 -7.68 -29.14
C GLY A 246 -8.00 -6.96 -30.34
N SER A 247 -9.23 -7.33 -30.67
CA SER A 247 -10.08 -6.65 -31.65
C SER A 247 -11.55 -6.88 -31.31
N GLY A 248 -12.42 -5.99 -31.74
CA GLY A 248 -13.86 -6.10 -31.51
C GLY A 248 -14.37 -5.08 -30.48
N THR A 249 -15.58 -5.32 -29.95
CA THR A 249 -16.29 -4.41 -29.06
C THR A 249 -16.25 -4.82 -27.58
N GLY A 250 -15.54 -5.90 -27.27
CA GLY A 250 -15.37 -6.35 -25.90
C GLY A 250 -14.55 -5.39 -25.07
N THR A 251 -14.79 -5.36 -23.76
CA THR A 251 -14.10 -4.50 -22.83
C THR A 251 -13.53 -5.28 -21.65
N ALA A 252 -12.44 -4.78 -21.08
CA ALA A 252 -11.86 -5.32 -19.86
C ALA A 252 -11.35 -4.20 -18.95
N LEU A 253 -11.20 -4.52 -17.67
CA LEU A 253 -10.70 -3.66 -16.62
C LEU A 253 -9.24 -3.99 -16.35
N LEU A 254 -8.40 -2.99 -16.25
CA LEU A 254 -6.97 -3.17 -15.97
C LEU A 254 -6.74 -3.59 -14.50
N ILE A 255 -5.89 -4.57 -14.28
CA ILE A 255 -5.38 -4.95 -12.97
C ILE A 255 -3.88 -4.67 -12.97
N ASP A 256 -3.48 -3.60 -12.31
CA ASP A 256 -2.07 -3.20 -12.26
C ASP A 256 -1.70 -2.62 -10.90
N TRP A 257 -0.41 -2.49 -10.65
CA TRP A 257 0.06 -1.75 -9.49
C TRP A 257 -0.34 -0.28 -9.61
N SER A 258 -0.81 0.27 -8.51
CA SER A 258 -1.17 1.67 -8.41
C SER A 258 -0.96 2.19 -7.00
N ASP A 259 -0.52 3.43 -6.91
CA ASP A 259 -0.48 4.23 -5.68
C ASP A 259 -1.59 5.28 -5.65
N ASN A 260 -2.58 5.19 -6.54
CA ASN A 260 -3.76 6.06 -6.53
C ASN A 260 -4.69 5.67 -5.37
N PRO A 261 -4.94 6.59 -4.40
CA PRO A 261 -5.73 6.26 -3.21
C PRO A 261 -7.15 5.79 -3.50
N ALA A 262 -7.82 6.36 -4.50
CA ALA A 262 -9.19 5.99 -4.84
C ALA A 262 -9.29 4.54 -5.33
N LEU A 263 -8.33 4.09 -6.15
CA LEU A 263 -8.26 2.71 -6.62
C LEU A 263 -7.94 1.75 -5.48
N CYS A 264 -7.02 2.13 -4.58
CA CYS A 264 -6.66 1.31 -3.42
C CYS A 264 -7.84 1.16 -2.44
N VAL A 265 -8.61 2.23 -2.17
CA VAL A 265 -9.83 2.16 -1.36
C VAL A 265 -10.88 1.29 -2.06
N TYR A 266 -11.07 1.44 -3.38
CA TYR A 266 -11.98 0.60 -4.15
C TYR A 266 -11.63 -0.88 -4.06
N ASP A 267 -10.34 -1.23 -4.18
CA ASP A 267 -9.87 -2.60 -3.99
C ASP A 267 -10.17 -3.10 -2.57
N TYR A 268 -9.89 -2.29 -1.53
CA TYR A 268 -10.11 -2.67 -0.15
C TYR A 268 -11.60 -2.82 0.21
N LEU A 269 -12.49 -2.01 -0.38
CA LEU A 269 -13.94 -2.16 -0.22
C LEU A 269 -14.42 -3.51 -0.79
N ARG A 270 -13.81 -4.00 -1.87
CA ARG A 270 -14.20 -5.24 -2.57
C ARG A 270 -13.49 -6.49 -2.04
N ASP A 271 -12.37 -6.33 -1.36
CA ASP A 271 -11.56 -7.45 -0.87
C ASP A 271 -12.34 -8.27 0.16
N THR A 272 -12.67 -9.52 -0.20
CA THR A 272 -13.45 -10.46 0.64
C THR A 272 -12.62 -11.13 1.72
N LYS A 273 -11.27 -11.06 1.62
CA LYS A 273 -10.36 -11.74 2.54
C LYS A 273 -9.96 -10.85 3.72
N TYR A 274 -9.70 -9.58 3.46
CA TYR A 274 -9.16 -8.64 4.45
C TYR A 274 -9.89 -7.30 4.49
N GLY A 275 -10.70 -7.00 3.49
CA GLY A 275 -11.44 -5.76 3.35
C GLY A 275 -12.90 -5.87 3.74
N LEU A 276 -13.73 -4.97 3.19
CA LEU A 276 -15.17 -4.90 3.54
C LEU A 276 -15.99 -6.01 2.85
N GLY A 277 -15.52 -6.55 1.70
CA GLY A 277 -16.19 -7.62 0.97
C GLY A 277 -17.40 -7.19 0.16
N GLU A 278 -17.51 -5.91 -0.18
CA GLU A 278 -18.65 -5.37 -0.92
C GLU A 278 -18.66 -5.78 -2.39
N THR A 279 -19.84 -5.96 -2.92
CA THR A 279 -20.03 -6.21 -4.36
C THR A 279 -19.93 -4.91 -5.16
N VAL A 280 -19.59 -5.02 -6.44
CA VAL A 280 -19.51 -3.85 -7.34
C VAL A 280 -20.85 -3.11 -7.42
N ALA A 281 -21.99 -3.81 -7.29
CA ALA A 281 -23.32 -3.19 -7.31
C ALA A 281 -23.55 -2.22 -6.15
N ASN A 282 -22.90 -2.44 -5.03
CA ASN A 282 -22.99 -1.59 -3.83
C ASN A 282 -21.98 -0.44 -3.82
N ILE A 283 -21.22 -0.24 -4.90
CA ILE A 283 -20.22 0.82 -5.01
C ILE A 283 -20.51 1.63 -6.27
N LEU A 284 -20.66 2.94 -6.12
CA LEU A 284 -20.85 3.87 -7.24
C LEU A 284 -19.50 4.05 -7.97
N THR A 285 -19.24 3.23 -8.99
CA THR A 285 -17.96 3.24 -9.74
C THR A 285 -17.66 4.57 -10.41
N ALA A 286 -18.67 5.37 -10.75
CA ALA A 286 -18.50 6.72 -11.27
C ALA A 286 -17.80 7.65 -10.25
N SER A 287 -18.10 7.51 -8.95
CA SER A 287 -17.44 8.27 -7.89
C SER A 287 -15.96 7.87 -7.77
N ILE A 288 -15.64 6.57 -7.94
CA ILE A 288 -14.28 6.05 -7.94
C ILE A 288 -13.48 6.67 -9.10
N THR A 289 -14.05 6.67 -10.31
CA THR A 289 -13.39 7.26 -11.50
C THR A 289 -13.15 8.76 -11.33
N THR A 290 -14.10 9.48 -10.75
CA THR A 290 -13.95 10.91 -10.45
C THR A 290 -12.86 11.14 -9.40
N ALA A 291 -12.89 10.40 -8.29
CA ALA A 291 -11.88 10.51 -7.24
C ALA A 291 -10.48 10.12 -7.74
N LYS A 292 -10.38 9.06 -8.58
CA LYS A 292 -9.13 8.68 -9.26
C LYS A 292 -8.58 9.85 -10.07
N GLY A 293 -9.41 10.51 -10.90
CA GLY A 293 -8.98 11.63 -11.72
C GLY A 293 -8.50 12.82 -10.88
N ILE A 294 -9.12 13.08 -9.72
CA ILE A 294 -8.67 14.11 -8.78
C ILE A 294 -7.31 13.73 -8.17
N CYS A 295 -7.12 12.46 -7.79
CA CYS A 295 -5.85 12.00 -7.24
C CYS A 295 -4.71 12.07 -8.26
N ASP A 296 -4.96 11.72 -9.52
CA ASP A 296 -3.98 11.73 -10.61
C ASP A 296 -3.70 13.16 -11.16
N GLU A 297 -4.48 14.16 -10.74
CA GLU A 297 -4.28 15.55 -11.23
C GLU A 297 -2.85 16.03 -10.94
N PRO A 298 -2.10 16.46 -11.96
CA PRO A 298 -0.74 16.91 -11.77
C PRO A 298 -0.68 18.19 -10.95
N VAL A 299 0.24 18.26 -10.01
CA VAL A 299 0.54 19.43 -9.19
C VAL A 299 1.98 19.83 -9.47
N ASP A 300 2.19 21.10 -9.85
CA ASP A 300 3.51 21.64 -10.13
C ASP A 300 4.34 21.75 -8.84
N LEU A 301 5.59 21.37 -8.91
CA LEU A 301 6.57 21.48 -7.85
C LEU A 301 7.49 22.68 -8.08
N ALA A 302 8.22 23.07 -7.04
CA ALA A 302 9.14 24.22 -7.09
C ALA A 302 10.34 24.03 -8.04
N ASP A 303 10.60 22.81 -8.49
CA ASP A 303 11.68 22.42 -9.41
C ASP A 303 11.18 22.25 -10.87
N ASP A 304 10.00 22.79 -11.19
CA ASP A 304 9.33 22.68 -12.49
C ASP A 304 8.95 21.24 -12.89
N THR A 305 8.99 20.29 -11.96
CA THR A 305 8.44 18.95 -12.15
C THR A 305 7.00 18.87 -11.67
N THR A 306 6.30 17.78 -12.00
CA THR A 306 4.93 17.54 -11.53
C THR A 306 4.83 16.24 -10.76
N GLN A 307 3.91 16.19 -9.81
CA GLN A 307 3.52 14.96 -9.13
C GLN A 307 2.00 14.80 -9.11
N ALA A 308 1.51 13.57 -8.90
CA ALA A 308 0.09 13.35 -8.66
C ALA A 308 -0.35 14.08 -7.38
N ARG A 309 -1.56 14.67 -7.39
CA ARG A 309 -2.10 15.42 -6.25
C ARG A 309 -2.12 14.58 -4.97
N TYR A 310 -2.50 13.32 -5.06
CA TYR A 310 -2.57 12.40 -3.94
C TYR A 310 -2.03 11.03 -4.32
N THR A 311 -1.20 10.47 -3.45
CA THR A 311 -0.72 9.09 -3.54
C THR A 311 -0.88 8.39 -2.20
N ILE A 312 -1.03 7.06 -2.24
CA ILE A 312 -1.04 6.21 -1.06
C ILE A 312 0.15 5.25 -1.09
N ASN A 313 0.98 5.35 -0.06
CA ASN A 313 2.15 4.50 0.10
C ASN A 313 2.20 4.04 1.55
N GLY A 314 1.67 2.84 1.82
CA GLY A 314 1.55 2.42 3.22
C GLY A 314 1.19 0.96 3.43
N VAL A 315 1.18 0.60 4.70
CA VAL A 315 0.95 -0.76 5.18
C VAL A 315 -0.26 -0.76 6.10
N LEU A 316 -1.29 -1.52 5.74
CA LEU A 316 -2.43 -1.79 6.60
C LEU A 316 -2.18 -3.06 7.41
N ASP A 317 -2.75 -3.08 8.61
CA ASP A 317 -2.69 -4.23 9.51
C ASP A 317 -4.05 -4.91 9.58
N THR A 318 -4.10 -6.23 9.32
CA THR A 318 -5.34 -6.99 9.45
C THR A 318 -5.81 -7.14 10.92
N GLY A 319 -4.97 -6.81 11.89
CA GLY A 319 -5.34 -6.72 13.29
C GLY A 319 -6.12 -5.44 13.63
N SER A 320 -6.09 -4.43 12.76
CA SER A 320 -6.90 -3.22 12.89
C SER A 320 -8.31 -3.43 12.35
N SER A 321 -9.28 -2.66 12.84
CA SER A 321 -10.63 -2.73 12.30
C SER A 321 -10.68 -2.25 10.84
N ILE A 322 -11.56 -2.84 10.03
CA ILE A 322 -11.78 -2.45 8.63
C ILE A 322 -12.07 -0.95 8.53
N LYS A 323 -12.89 -0.42 9.43
CA LYS A 323 -13.21 1.01 9.50
C LYS A 323 -11.94 1.87 9.66
N ASN A 324 -11.07 1.53 10.62
CA ASN A 324 -9.82 2.28 10.85
C ASN A 324 -8.91 2.22 9.61
N ASN A 325 -8.80 1.07 8.97
CA ASN A 325 -8.01 0.93 7.76
C ASN A 325 -8.56 1.82 6.62
N ILE A 326 -9.89 1.85 6.42
CA ILE A 326 -10.53 2.72 5.42
C ILE A 326 -10.29 4.20 5.76
N GLU A 327 -10.45 4.61 7.02
CA GLU A 327 -10.22 5.99 7.45
C GLU A 327 -8.77 6.43 7.20
N GLN A 328 -7.81 5.53 7.43
CA GLN A 328 -6.39 5.80 7.12
C GLN A 328 -6.16 5.97 5.62
N MET A 329 -6.74 5.09 4.80
CA MET A 329 -6.61 5.17 3.34
C MET A 329 -7.26 6.46 2.81
N LEU A 330 -8.45 6.83 3.30
CA LEU A 330 -9.13 8.08 2.94
C LEU A 330 -8.31 9.30 3.34
N GLY A 331 -7.59 9.23 4.47
CA GLY A 331 -6.68 10.29 4.92
C GLY A 331 -5.62 10.66 3.88
N SER A 332 -5.15 9.71 3.07
CA SER A 332 -4.12 9.96 2.04
C SER A 332 -4.59 10.87 0.88
N MET A 333 -5.91 11.01 0.68
CA MET A 333 -6.50 11.89 -0.34
C MET A 333 -7.43 12.95 0.25
N ILE A 334 -7.40 13.16 1.58
CA ILE A 334 -8.33 14.06 2.31
C ILE A 334 -9.79 13.69 1.95
N GLY A 335 -10.02 12.41 1.74
CA GLY A 335 -11.25 11.89 1.17
C GLY A 335 -12.33 11.56 2.20
N ARG A 336 -13.50 11.29 1.68
CA ARG A 336 -14.66 10.82 2.46
C ARG A 336 -15.30 9.63 1.75
N LEU A 337 -15.74 8.67 2.56
CA LEU A 337 -16.61 7.57 2.13
C LEU A 337 -18.03 7.88 2.63
N VAL A 338 -18.98 7.93 1.72
CA VAL A 338 -20.39 8.20 2.01
C VAL A 338 -21.21 6.98 1.56
N TYR A 339 -22.22 6.62 2.35
CA TYR A 339 -23.20 5.63 1.93
C TYR A 339 -24.51 6.33 1.63
N SER A 340 -24.91 6.36 0.37
CA SER A 340 -26.07 7.08 -0.12
C SER A 340 -26.78 6.26 -1.21
N GLY A 341 -28.10 6.26 -1.19
CA GLY A 341 -28.90 5.55 -2.21
C GLY A 341 -28.63 4.03 -2.30
N GLY A 342 -28.10 3.41 -1.25
CA GLY A 342 -27.74 1.99 -1.25
C GLY A 342 -26.35 1.68 -1.78
N GLN A 343 -25.53 2.69 -2.09
CA GLN A 343 -24.18 2.53 -2.61
C GLN A 343 -23.16 3.32 -1.80
N PHE A 344 -21.91 2.83 -1.81
CA PHE A 344 -20.75 3.54 -1.30
C PHE A 344 -20.23 4.49 -2.38
N GLU A 345 -19.98 5.73 -1.99
CA GLU A 345 -19.40 6.79 -2.82
C GLU A 345 -18.11 7.30 -2.19
N ILE A 346 -17.07 7.47 -3.01
CA ILE A 346 -15.78 8.02 -2.58
C ILE A 346 -15.66 9.44 -3.14
N HIS A 347 -15.28 10.37 -2.27
CA HIS A 347 -14.97 11.75 -2.63
C HIS A 347 -13.54 12.07 -2.22
N ALA A 348 -12.68 12.45 -3.18
CA ALA A 348 -11.34 12.97 -2.92
C ALA A 348 -11.38 14.47 -2.58
N GLY A 349 -10.43 14.94 -1.78
CA GLY A 349 -10.35 16.32 -1.32
C GLY A 349 -10.00 17.28 -2.45
N LYS A 350 -11.02 17.89 -3.06
CA LYS A 350 -10.89 18.98 -4.03
C LYS A 350 -12.03 19.97 -3.79
N TYR A 351 -11.75 21.27 -3.98
CA TYR A 351 -12.82 22.25 -3.99
C TYR A 351 -13.78 21.97 -5.15
N VAL A 352 -15.05 21.85 -4.84
CA VAL A 352 -16.15 21.77 -5.80
C VAL A 352 -17.08 22.94 -5.51
N ALA A 353 -17.42 23.71 -6.56
CA ALA A 353 -18.35 24.81 -6.41
C ALA A 353 -19.70 24.28 -5.87
N PRO A 354 -20.37 25.03 -4.96
CA PRO A 354 -21.67 24.62 -4.45
C PRO A 354 -22.68 24.42 -5.60
N ALA A 355 -23.33 23.26 -5.63
CA ALA A 355 -24.34 22.93 -6.62
C ALA A 355 -25.75 23.43 -6.23
N PHE A 356 -25.90 23.85 -4.97
CA PHE A 356 -27.20 24.23 -4.42
C PHE A 356 -27.04 25.42 -3.45
N THR A 357 -27.97 26.37 -3.54
CA THR A 357 -28.04 27.51 -2.62
C THR A 357 -29.16 27.22 -1.60
N VAL A 358 -28.82 27.27 -0.33
CA VAL A 358 -29.78 27.15 0.76
C VAL A 358 -30.33 28.56 1.02
N ASP A 359 -31.58 28.78 0.69
CA ASP A 359 -32.33 30.00 0.96
C ASP A 359 -33.53 29.74 1.90
N GLU A 360 -34.30 30.78 2.21
CA GLU A 360 -35.43 30.67 3.13
C GLU A 360 -36.51 29.66 2.64
N SER A 361 -36.59 29.38 1.33
CA SER A 361 -37.57 28.45 0.77
C SER A 361 -37.26 26.99 1.11
N VAL A 362 -36.03 26.68 1.46
CA VAL A 362 -35.52 25.35 1.80
C VAL A 362 -35.40 25.15 3.32
N ALA A 363 -35.43 26.25 4.07
CA ALA A 363 -35.33 26.19 5.53
C ALA A 363 -36.62 25.67 6.18
N VAL A 364 -36.49 24.51 6.85
CA VAL A 364 -37.60 23.94 7.63
C VAL A 364 -37.37 24.28 9.10
N GLY A 365 -37.77 25.48 9.50
CA GLY A 365 -37.67 25.95 10.87
C GLY A 365 -36.79 27.22 11.01
N GLU A 366 -36.63 27.65 12.25
CA GLU A 366 -35.93 28.89 12.58
C GLU A 366 -34.42 28.76 12.32
N ILE A 367 -33.83 29.72 11.59
CA ILE A 367 -32.36 29.78 11.38
C ILE A 367 -31.73 30.48 12.55
N THR A 368 -31.04 29.75 13.40
CA THR A 368 -30.29 30.34 14.51
C THR A 368 -28.89 30.78 14.05
N VAL A 369 -28.61 32.06 14.10
CA VAL A 369 -27.30 32.64 13.74
C VAL A 369 -26.52 32.99 14.99
N GLN A 370 -25.41 32.31 15.23
CA GLN A 370 -24.48 32.68 16.31
C GLN A 370 -23.47 33.72 15.79
N THR A 371 -23.73 35.00 16.05
CA THR A 371 -22.94 36.12 15.54
C THR A 371 -21.63 36.38 16.29
N LYS A 372 -21.46 35.80 17.46
CA LYS A 372 -20.23 35.93 18.29
C LYS A 372 -19.79 34.58 18.84
N GLN A 373 -18.57 34.23 18.58
CA GLN A 373 -17.92 33.13 19.25
C GLN A 373 -17.40 33.55 20.62
N SER A 374 -17.26 32.59 21.55
CA SER A 374 -16.59 32.84 22.82
C SER A 374 -15.20 33.42 22.59
N ARG A 375 -14.80 34.40 23.38
CA ARG A 375 -13.42 34.95 23.34
C ARG A 375 -12.34 33.90 23.51
N ARG A 376 -12.64 32.74 24.11
CA ARG A 376 -11.73 31.61 24.25
C ARG A 376 -11.54 30.82 22.97
N SER A 377 -12.47 30.91 22.01
CA SER A 377 -12.40 30.23 20.70
C SER A 377 -12.15 31.20 19.52
N ALA A 378 -11.96 32.50 19.80
CA ALA A 378 -11.66 33.48 18.78
C ALA A 378 -10.14 33.59 18.58
N TYR A 379 -9.69 33.38 17.35
CA TYR A 379 -8.30 33.57 16.96
C TYR A 379 -8.17 34.88 16.19
N ASN A 380 -7.14 35.67 16.49
CA ASN A 380 -6.83 36.91 15.80
C ASN A 380 -5.62 36.81 14.84
N GLY A 381 -5.10 35.63 14.68
CA GLY A 381 -4.04 35.29 13.72
C GLY A 381 -3.70 33.83 13.72
N VAL A 382 -3.49 33.27 12.56
CA VAL A 382 -2.95 31.92 12.35
C VAL A 382 -1.67 32.09 11.52
N LYS A 383 -0.54 31.58 12.04
CA LYS A 383 0.74 31.53 11.33
C LYS A 383 0.94 30.14 10.78
#